data_ccea1938c56d0de24f0acffeeb27a200
#
_entry.id   ccea1938c56d0de24f0acffeeb27a200
#
_cell.length_a   1.000
_cell.length_b   1.000
_cell.length_c   1.000
_cell.angle_alpha   90.00
_cell.angle_beta   90.00
_cell.angle_gamma   90.00
#
_symmetry.space_group_name_H-M   'P 1'
#
loop_
_entity.id
_entity.type
_entity.pdbx_description
1 polymer ?
#
loop_
_entity_poly.entity_id
_entity_poly.type
_entity_poly.pdbx_seq_one_letter_code
_entity_poly.pdbx_strand_id
1 'polypeptide(L)'
;MDFGSNEELDRIDREARRLAENFDDDYWRVHDSQHEFPWEYYDAFAQNGWIGVLVPTEYGGAGLGVQAAGTLLRAVASSGGAMNAASTLHLSIFGMAPVIHHGSDEMKQKYLPPTATGELHVSFGVTEDDAGTDTSRIRTSAVRDGDRWIVNGKKVWNTKAQQAQKILLLARTTPREEGKRPFDGMTLFLADMDPNHVDIKEIDKLGRNAVNSNEVFIRDLPVSSNDIVGEVGRGFYHILDGINPERIVIAAEAVGIGRRSIECAARYANERIVFDRPIGKNQAVAHPLADSHSELEAADLLWQRAAWAYDNGQPDVGALTNMAKFRAAEAGFRAADRALQTHGGFGYAKEYNIERYWREARLMRLAPISQEMALNYVAEHVLGLPKSY
;
A
#
# COMPACT_ATOMS: atom_id res chain seq x y z
N MET A 1 16.81 4.67 -19.65
CA MET A 1 15.64 3.79 -19.49
C MET A 1 15.46 3.11 -20.82
N ASP A 2 15.57 1.81 -20.86
CA ASP A 2 15.25 1.03 -22.04
C ASP A 2 13.73 0.76 -22.00
N PHE A 3 13.01 1.17 -23.04
CA PHE A 3 11.58 0.89 -23.20
C PHE A 3 11.33 -0.45 -23.91
N GLY A 4 12.41 -1.23 -24.15
CA GLY A 4 12.30 -2.63 -24.61
C GLY A 4 11.64 -3.52 -23.56
N SER A 5 11.18 -4.70 -23.97
CA SER A 5 10.61 -5.69 -23.08
C SER A 5 11.65 -6.13 -22.03
N ASN A 6 11.30 -6.05 -20.76
CA ASN A 6 12.04 -6.71 -19.70
C ASN A 6 11.38 -8.07 -19.46
N GLU A 7 12.00 -9.14 -19.95
CA GLU A 7 11.44 -10.50 -19.90
C GLU A 7 11.04 -10.94 -18.49
N GLU A 8 11.80 -10.51 -17.47
CA GLU A 8 11.50 -10.82 -16.06
C GLU A 8 10.23 -10.10 -15.59
N LEU A 9 10.11 -8.79 -15.84
CA LEU A 9 8.92 -8.01 -15.44
C LEU A 9 7.68 -8.48 -16.23
N ASP A 10 7.83 -8.80 -17.53
CA ASP A 10 6.76 -9.35 -18.33
C ASP A 10 6.31 -10.73 -17.84
N ARG A 11 7.24 -11.57 -17.35
CA ARG A 11 6.92 -12.84 -16.72
C ARG A 11 6.13 -12.63 -15.41
N ILE A 12 6.58 -11.71 -14.57
CA ILE A 12 5.91 -11.36 -13.30
C ILE A 12 4.46 -10.91 -13.57
N ASP A 13 4.27 -9.97 -14.51
CA ASP A 13 2.91 -9.48 -14.87
C ASP A 13 2.00 -10.63 -15.34
N ARG A 14 2.49 -11.48 -16.27
CA ARG A 14 1.68 -12.62 -16.78
C ARG A 14 1.34 -13.63 -15.69
N GLU A 15 2.30 -14.03 -14.87
CA GLU A 15 2.06 -15.03 -13.82
C GLU A 15 1.15 -14.50 -12.72
N ALA A 16 1.32 -13.24 -12.31
CA ALA A 16 0.46 -12.59 -11.33
C ALA A 16 -0.99 -12.46 -11.81
N ARG A 17 -1.19 -12.07 -13.10
CA ARG A 17 -2.53 -12.02 -13.70
C ARG A 17 -3.17 -13.40 -13.73
N ARG A 18 -2.45 -14.40 -14.27
CA ARG A 18 -2.94 -15.79 -14.36
C ARG A 18 -3.36 -16.34 -12.99
N LEU A 19 -2.61 -16.01 -11.95
CA LEU A 19 -2.94 -16.44 -10.59
C LEU A 19 -4.17 -15.70 -10.03
N ALA A 20 -4.24 -14.39 -10.26
CA ALA A 20 -5.36 -13.56 -9.81
C ALA A 20 -6.69 -13.90 -10.52
N GLU A 21 -6.65 -14.34 -11.79
CA GLU A 21 -7.82 -14.72 -12.58
C GLU A 21 -8.54 -15.98 -12.06
N ASN A 22 -7.90 -16.78 -11.19
CA ASN A 22 -8.57 -17.89 -10.52
C ASN A 22 -9.62 -17.44 -9.48
N PHE A 23 -9.63 -16.15 -9.15
CA PHE A 23 -10.52 -15.54 -8.15
C PHE A 23 -11.39 -14.49 -8.86
N ASP A 24 -12.61 -14.88 -9.16
CA ASP A 24 -13.54 -14.09 -9.98
C ASP A 24 -14.15 -12.89 -9.23
N ASP A 25 -14.94 -12.13 -9.95
CA ASP A 25 -15.61 -10.94 -9.42
C ASP A 25 -16.60 -11.28 -8.28
N ASP A 26 -17.20 -12.49 -8.28
CA ASP A 26 -18.14 -12.95 -7.24
C ASP A 26 -17.38 -13.31 -5.96
N TYR A 27 -16.24 -13.98 -6.06
CA TYR A 27 -15.36 -14.23 -4.93
C TYR A 27 -15.04 -12.92 -4.17
N TRP A 28 -14.60 -11.90 -4.90
CA TRP A 28 -14.24 -10.62 -4.30
C TRP A 28 -15.43 -9.85 -3.76
N ARG A 29 -16.58 -9.93 -4.40
CA ARG A 29 -17.83 -9.31 -3.91
C ARG A 29 -18.29 -9.91 -2.59
N VAL A 30 -18.16 -11.22 -2.42
CA VAL A 30 -18.48 -11.93 -1.17
C VAL A 30 -17.52 -11.49 -0.06
N HIS A 31 -16.20 -11.58 -0.27
CA HIS A 31 -15.21 -11.19 0.73
C HIS A 31 -15.33 -9.71 1.14
N ASP A 32 -15.54 -8.78 0.17
CA ASP A 32 -15.77 -7.36 0.47
C ASP A 32 -17.03 -7.14 1.32
N SER A 33 -18.13 -7.83 1.01
CA SER A 33 -19.39 -7.66 1.71
C SER A 33 -19.43 -8.29 3.10
N GLN A 34 -18.66 -9.35 3.33
CA GLN A 34 -18.57 -10.09 4.59
C GLN A 34 -17.44 -9.61 5.48
N HIS A 35 -16.57 -8.71 4.99
CA HIS A 35 -15.35 -8.27 5.69
C HIS A 35 -14.41 -9.43 6.02
N GLU A 36 -14.34 -10.43 5.15
CA GLU A 36 -13.52 -11.62 5.37
C GLU A 36 -12.20 -11.55 4.62
N PHE A 37 -11.12 -11.85 5.33
CA PHE A 37 -9.78 -11.90 4.73
C PHE A 37 -9.70 -13.08 3.74
N PRO A 38 -9.23 -12.85 2.50
CA PRO A 38 -9.24 -13.86 1.44
C PRO A 38 -8.02 -14.79 1.55
N TRP A 39 -8.06 -15.74 2.47
CA TRP A 39 -6.95 -16.64 2.78
C TRP A 39 -6.52 -17.47 1.57
N GLU A 40 -7.47 -18.03 0.81
CA GLU A 40 -7.17 -18.87 -0.36
C GLU A 40 -6.37 -18.07 -1.41
N TYR A 41 -6.75 -16.80 -1.59
CA TYR A 41 -6.01 -15.90 -2.48
C TYR A 41 -4.60 -15.62 -1.95
N TYR A 42 -4.48 -15.27 -0.66
CA TYR A 42 -3.20 -15.01 -0.03
C TYR A 42 -2.27 -16.22 -0.13
N ASP A 43 -2.76 -17.41 0.24
CA ASP A 43 -2.00 -18.66 0.25
C ASP A 43 -1.54 -19.04 -1.17
N ALA A 44 -2.37 -18.81 -2.19
CA ALA A 44 -1.99 -19.05 -3.57
C ALA A 44 -0.77 -18.21 -3.99
N PHE A 45 -0.70 -16.94 -3.59
CA PHE A 45 0.45 -16.09 -3.85
C PHE A 45 1.66 -16.44 -2.99
N ALA A 46 1.46 -16.80 -1.73
CA ALA A 46 2.50 -17.25 -0.82
C ALA A 46 3.19 -18.53 -1.32
N GLN A 47 2.42 -19.55 -1.70
CA GLN A 47 2.92 -20.81 -2.25
C GLN A 47 3.71 -20.65 -3.56
N ASN A 48 3.45 -19.60 -4.32
CA ASN A 48 4.20 -19.26 -5.53
C ASN A 48 5.39 -18.31 -5.26
N GLY A 49 5.71 -18.01 -3.98
CA GLY A 49 6.86 -17.20 -3.57
C GLY A 49 6.71 -15.68 -3.77
N TRP A 50 5.51 -15.20 -4.14
CA TRP A 50 5.29 -13.79 -4.45
C TRP A 50 5.31 -12.87 -3.24
N ILE A 51 5.07 -13.40 -2.02
CA ILE A 51 5.16 -12.60 -0.80
C ILE A 51 6.61 -12.20 -0.51
N GLY A 52 7.56 -13.08 -0.79
CA GLY A 52 8.99 -12.86 -0.57
C GLY A 52 9.70 -12.06 -1.67
N VAL A 53 8.99 -11.38 -2.57
CA VAL A 53 9.58 -10.73 -3.76
C VAL A 53 10.69 -9.74 -3.41
N LEU A 54 10.57 -8.97 -2.32
CA LEU A 54 11.57 -8.00 -1.85
C LEU A 54 12.53 -8.57 -0.80
N VAL A 55 12.23 -9.72 -0.20
CA VAL A 55 13.10 -10.33 0.82
C VAL A 55 14.38 -10.84 0.16
N PRO A 56 15.57 -10.54 0.71
CA PRO A 56 16.83 -11.01 0.14
C PRO A 56 16.89 -12.54 0.02
N THR A 57 17.61 -13.02 -0.98
CA THR A 57 17.72 -14.46 -1.30
C THR A 57 18.35 -15.27 -0.17
N GLU A 58 19.24 -14.68 0.61
CA GLU A 58 19.87 -15.29 1.79
C GLU A 58 18.87 -15.61 2.91
N TYR A 59 17.68 -14.97 2.90
CA TYR A 59 16.57 -15.25 3.82
C TYR A 59 15.39 -15.97 3.14
N GLY A 60 15.63 -16.55 1.97
CA GLY A 60 14.62 -17.36 1.26
C GLY A 60 13.64 -16.59 0.39
N GLY A 61 13.85 -15.28 0.19
CA GLY A 61 13.07 -14.48 -0.74
C GLY A 61 13.61 -14.49 -2.17
N ALA A 62 12.97 -13.72 -3.06
CA ALA A 62 13.40 -13.59 -4.45
C ALA A 62 14.50 -12.52 -4.64
N GLY A 63 14.67 -11.60 -3.70
CA GLY A 63 15.68 -10.53 -3.76
C GLY A 63 15.50 -9.57 -4.94
N LEU A 64 14.27 -9.43 -5.43
CA LEU A 64 13.94 -8.54 -6.54
C LEU A 64 13.69 -7.11 -6.03
N GLY A 65 13.72 -6.15 -6.96
CA GLY A 65 13.53 -4.73 -6.63
C GLY A 65 12.07 -4.29 -6.57
N VAL A 66 11.89 -3.01 -6.28
CA VAL A 66 10.57 -2.36 -6.20
C VAL A 66 9.88 -2.33 -7.57
N GLN A 67 10.62 -2.38 -8.69
CA GLN A 67 10.03 -2.56 -10.02
C GLN A 67 9.24 -3.88 -10.12
N ALA A 68 9.80 -4.97 -9.62
CA ALA A 68 9.15 -6.28 -9.61
C ALA A 68 7.91 -6.28 -8.69
N ALA A 69 8.02 -5.74 -7.48
CA ALA A 69 6.91 -5.61 -6.55
C ALA A 69 5.77 -4.73 -7.12
N GLY A 70 6.10 -3.60 -7.73
CA GLY A 70 5.13 -2.71 -8.38
C GLY A 70 4.44 -3.38 -9.57
N THR A 71 5.18 -4.14 -10.38
CA THR A 71 4.63 -4.91 -11.52
C THR A 71 3.64 -5.98 -11.03
N LEU A 72 4.01 -6.74 -10.01
CA LEU A 72 3.14 -7.72 -9.36
C LEU A 72 1.84 -7.07 -8.85
N LEU A 73 1.97 -6.00 -8.05
CA LEU A 73 0.82 -5.34 -7.41
C LEU A 73 -0.07 -4.61 -8.43
N ARG A 74 0.50 -4.02 -9.50
CA ARG A 74 -0.26 -3.49 -10.63
C ARG A 74 -1.08 -4.59 -11.32
N ALA A 75 -0.47 -5.74 -11.58
CA ALA A 75 -1.11 -6.87 -12.24
C ALA A 75 -2.31 -7.37 -11.43
N VAL A 76 -2.16 -7.56 -10.11
CA VAL A 76 -3.27 -8.01 -9.25
C VAL A 76 -4.35 -6.93 -9.07
N ALA A 77 -3.97 -5.66 -8.99
CA ALA A 77 -4.94 -4.55 -8.92
C ALA A 77 -5.73 -4.37 -10.22
N SER A 78 -5.23 -4.91 -11.34
CA SER A 78 -5.94 -4.95 -12.64
C SER A 78 -6.92 -6.13 -12.74
N SER A 79 -7.00 -7.01 -11.73
CA SER A 79 -7.96 -8.12 -11.67
C SER A 79 -9.32 -7.69 -11.13
N GLY A 80 -10.26 -8.64 -11.08
CA GLY A 80 -11.57 -8.45 -10.44
C GLY A 80 -11.49 -8.08 -8.96
N GLY A 81 -10.41 -8.46 -8.27
CA GLY A 81 -10.17 -8.13 -6.87
C GLY A 81 -9.75 -6.68 -6.61
N ALA A 82 -9.21 -6.00 -7.62
CA ALA A 82 -8.76 -4.61 -7.53
C ALA A 82 -7.94 -4.34 -6.26
N MET A 83 -8.33 -3.36 -5.43
CA MET A 83 -7.59 -3.04 -4.20
C MET A 83 -7.81 -4.04 -3.05
N ASN A 84 -8.87 -4.84 -3.04
CA ASN A 84 -8.97 -5.96 -2.12
C ASN A 84 -7.84 -6.97 -2.40
N ALA A 85 -7.62 -7.33 -3.67
CA ALA A 85 -6.56 -8.23 -4.10
C ALA A 85 -5.16 -7.67 -3.78
N ALA A 86 -4.89 -6.44 -4.21
CA ALA A 86 -3.60 -5.79 -3.98
C ALA A 86 -3.31 -5.65 -2.48
N SER A 87 -4.27 -5.17 -1.68
CA SER A 87 -4.09 -4.93 -0.24
C SER A 87 -3.89 -6.20 0.58
N THR A 88 -4.40 -7.34 0.11
CA THR A 88 -4.15 -8.64 0.74
C THR A 88 -2.65 -8.97 0.76
N LEU A 89 -1.93 -8.61 -0.31
CA LEU A 89 -0.50 -8.89 -0.50
C LEU A 89 0.41 -7.74 -0.08
N HIS A 90 -0.02 -6.50 -0.37
CA HIS A 90 0.74 -5.26 -0.29
C HIS A 90 1.63 -5.15 0.95
N LEU A 91 1.01 -5.17 2.15
CA LEU A 91 1.75 -4.98 3.41
C LEU A 91 2.73 -6.14 3.69
N SER A 92 2.41 -7.36 3.26
CA SER A 92 3.31 -8.52 3.42
C SER A 92 4.55 -8.39 2.53
N ILE A 93 4.42 -7.74 1.37
CA ILE A 93 5.52 -7.55 0.41
C ILE A 93 6.50 -6.48 0.91
N PHE A 94 6.03 -5.28 1.27
CA PHE A 94 6.94 -4.17 1.61
C PHE A 94 7.12 -3.92 3.11
N GLY A 95 6.20 -4.41 3.96
CA GLY A 95 6.11 -4.04 5.37
C GLY A 95 7.36 -4.33 6.20
N MET A 96 8.19 -5.27 5.77
CA MET A 96 9.46 -5.61 6.44
C MET A 96 10.68 -4.84 5.89
N ALA A 97 10.52 -3.88 4.99
CA ALA A 97 11.64 -3.09 4.48
C ALA A 97 12.48 -2.42 5.58
N PRO A 98 11.92 -1.84 6.66
CA PRO A 98 12.73 -1.32 7.76
C PRO A 98 13.57 -2.40 8.46
N VAL A 99 13.08 -3.62 8.59
CA VAL A 99 13.84 -4.75 9.17
C VAL A 99 14.95 -5.21 8.23
N ILE A 100 14.68 -5.28 6.92
CA ILE A 100 15.68 -5.62 5.91
C ILE A 100 16.86 -4.64 5.96
N HIS A 101 16.59 -3.34 6.10
CA HIS A 101 17.62 -2.31 6.09
C HIS A 101 18.31 -2.09 7.45
N HIS A 102 17.55 -2.13 8.54
CA HIS A 102 17.99 -1.68 9.87
C HIS A 102 17.91 -2.74 10.97
N GLY A 103 17.29 -3.90 10.72
CA GLY A 103 17.24 -4.99 11.69
C GLY A 103 18.61 -5.55 12.03
N SER A 104 18.80 -6.06 13.25
CA SER A 104 19.99 -6.85 13.59
C SER A 104 20.02 -8.15 12.79
N ASP A 105 21.20 -8.77 12.69
CA ASP A 105 21.34 -10.05 11.96
C ASP A 105 20.45 -11.15 12.60
N GLU A 106 20.32 -11.16 13.93
CA GLU A 106 19.44 -12.10 14.64
C GLU A 106 17.97 -11.84 14.30
N MET A 107 17.56 -10.57 14.22
CA MET A 107 16.20 -10.18 13.84
C MET A 107 15.91 -10.61 12.40
N LYS A 108 16.81 -10.35 11.47
CA LYS A 108 16.68 -10.74 10.05
C LYS A 108 16.58 -12.26 9.91
N GLN A 109 17.48 -13.00 10.54
CA GLN A 109 17.50 -14.46 10.55
C GLN A 109 16.20 -15.07 11.09
N LYS A 110 15.63 -14.45 12.12
CA LYS A 110 14.42 -14.93 12.80
C LYS A 110 13.15 -14.64 12.02
N TYR A 111 13.03 -13.42 11.43
CA TYR A 111 11.74 -12.94 10.95
C TYR A 111 11.64 -12.85 9.42
N LEU A 112 12.74 -12.73 8.68
CA LEU A 112 12.65 -12.63 7.22
C LEU A 112 12.29 -13.94 6.52
N PRO A 113 12.78 -15.13 6.94
CA PRO A 113 12.35 -16.38 6.33
C PRO A 113 10.84 -16.63 6.42
N PRO A 114 10.17 -16.56 7.59
CA PRO A 114 8.72 -16.73 7.66
C PRO A 114 7.95 -15.57 7.00
N THR A 115 8.56 -14.38 6.81
CA THR A 115 7.98 -13.32 5.98
C THR A 115 8.02 -13.72 4.50
N ALA A 116 9.13 -14.27 4.02
CA ALA A 116 9.29 -14.67 2.62
C ALA A 116 8.31 -15.78 2.21
N THR A 117 8.02 -16.73 3.11
CA THR A 117 7.03 -17.78 2.89
C THR A 117 5.59 -17.32 3.06
N GLY A 118 5.35 -16.12 3.63
CA GLY A 118 4.01 -15.61 3.93
C GLY A 118 3.42 -16.11 5.26
N GLU A 119 4.17 -16.86 6.06
CA GLU A 119 3.72 -17.35 7.37
C GLU A 119 3.63 -16.25 8.42
N LEU A 120 4.55 -15.28 8.39
CA LEU A 120 4.56 -14.16 9.31
C LEU A 120 3.78 -12.96 8.74
N HIS A 121 2.69 -12.63 9.40
CA HIS A 121 1.93 -11.42 9.11
C HIS A 121 2.35 -10.27 10.04
N VAL A 122 2.64 -9.13 9.45
CA VAL A 122 3.05 -7.93 10.19
C VAL A 122 2.06 -6.81 9.90
N SER A 123 1.64 -6.10 10.95
CA SER A 123 0.89 -4.85 10.85
C SER A 123 1.81 -3.64 11.01
N PHE A 124 1.33 -2.44 10.65
CA PHE A 124 2.12 -1.22 10.65
C PHE A 124 1.48 -0.18 11.58
N GLY A 125 2.16 0.18 12.68
CA GLY A 125 1.64 1.01 13.76
C GLY A 125 2.33 2.37 13.85
N VAL A 126 1.92 3.34 13.02
CA VAL A 126 2.50 4.70 12.97
C VAL A 126 1.47 5.74 13.36
N THR A 127 0.35 5.78 12.65
CA THR A 127 -0.69 6.80 12.74
C THR A 127 -1.47 6.72 14.06
N GLU A 128 -1.81 7.89 14.61
CA GLU A 128 -2.69 8.04 15.78
C GLU A 128 -3.85 9.00 15.48
N ASP A 129 -4.87 9.06 16.33
CA ASP A 129 -6.06 9.88 16.11
C ASP A 129 -5.72 11.36 15.80
N ASP A 130 -4.74 11.92 16.53
CA ASP A 130 -4.31 13.32 16.42
C ASP A 130 -2.99 13.48 15.64
N ALA A 131 -2.41 12.40 15.11
CA ALA A 131 -1.10 12.39 14.48
C ALA A 131 -1.09 11.55 13.19
N GLY A 132 -1.81 12.02 12.17
CA GLY A 132 -1.78 11.48 10.82
C GLY A 132 -0.66 12.11 10.00
N THR A 133 -0.95 13.22 9.32
CA THR A 133 0.02 13.97 8.50
C THR A 133 1.20 14.49 9.31
N ASP A 134 0.96 15.02 10.50
CA ASP A 134 2.01 15.44 11.44
C ASP A 134 2.39 14.30 12.40
N THR A 135 3.13 13.32 11.89
CA THR A 135 3.63 12.17 12.68
C THR A 135 4.50 12.62 13.88
N SER A 136 5.03 13.85 13.86
CA SER A 136 5.84 14.37 14.97
C SER A 136 5.05 14.49 16.30
N ARG A 137 3.73 14.37 16.24
CA ARG A 137 2.83 14.49 17.39
C ARG A 137 2.38 13.17 17.99
N ILE A 138 2.92 12.05 17.58
CA ILE A 138 2.57 10.76 18.18
C ILE A 138 2.77 10.77 19.70
N ARG A 139 1.85 10.14 20.41
CA ARG A 139 1.81 10.07 21.89
C ARG A 139 2.09 8.66 22.42
N THR A 140 1.97 7.61 21.59
CA THR A 140 2.40 6.26 21.96
C THR A 140 3.81 6.34 22.52
N SER A 141 4.00 5.91 23.76
CA SER A 141 5.26 6.01 24.49
C SER A 141 5.82 4.63 24.81
N ALA A 142 7.14 4.56 24.91
CA ALA A 142 7.86 3.40 25.39
C ALA A 142 8.82 3.84 26.50
N VAL A 143 8.64 3.29 27.69
CA VAL A 143 9.46 3.57 28.87
C VAL A 143 10.36 2.39 29.14
N ARG A 144 11.67 2.65 29.34
CA ARG A 144 12.65 1.60 29.58
C ARG A 144 12.46 0.98 30.98
N ASP A 145 12.43 -0.35 31.04
CA ASP A 145 12.37 -1.16 32.25
C ASP A 145 13.40 -2.29 32.15
N GLY A 146 14.61 -2.03 32.63
CA GLY A 146 15.75 -2.92 32.53
C GLY A 146 16.20 -3.15 31.08
N ASP A 147 16.08 -4.38 30.61
CA ASP A 147 16.42 -4.82 29.25
C ASP A 147 15.23 -4.79 28.26
N ARG A 148 14.07 -4.35 28.73
CA ARG A 148 12.85 -4.24 27.94
C ARG A 148 12.28 -2.81 27.96
N TRP A 149 11.24 -2.60 27.17
CA TRP A 149 10.47 -1.37 27.08
C TRP A 149 9.00 -1.67 27.37
N ILE A 150 8.35 -0.84 28.14
CA ILE A 150 6.90 -0.93 28.39
C ILE A 150 6.21 0.10 27.50
N VAL A 151 5.40 -0.40 26.56
CA VAL A 151 4.75 0.44 25.55
C VAL A 151 3.28 0.66 25.91
N ASN A 152 2.86 1.93 25.84
CA ASN A 152 1.48 2.34 26.04
C ASN A 152 1.06 3.33 24.94
N GLY A 153 -0.17 3.16 24.43
CA GLY A 153 -0.72 4.08 23.44
C GLY A 153 -1.86 3.51 22.62
N LYS A 154 -2.18 4.22 21.53
CA LYS A 154 -3.20 3.81 20.56
C LYS A 154 -2.71 4.11 19.15
N LYS A 155 -2.92 3.18 18.25
CA LYS A 155 -2.68 3.36 16.82
C LYS A 155 -3.98 3.18 16.04
N VAL A 156 -4.10 3.85 14.89
CA VAL A 156 -5.29 3.78 14.03
C VAL A 156 -4.88 3.48 12.59
N TRP A 157 -5.84 2.98 11.81
CA TRP A 157 -5.65 2.59 10.41
C TRP A 157 -4.64 1.45 10.22
N ASN A 158 -4.47 0.62 11.24
CA ASN A 158 -3.60 -0.54 11.18
C ASN A 158 -4.19 -1.62 10.25
N THR A 159 -3.58 -1.78 9.10
CA THR A 159 -3.97 -2.80 8.13
C THR A 159 -3.62 -4.19 8.64
N LYS A 160 -4.53 -5.17 8.49
CA LYS A 160 -4.33 -6.58 8.84
C LYS A 160 -3.96 -6.83 10.31
N ALA A 161 -4.31 -5.94 11.25
CA ALA A 161 -3.95 -6.15 12.65
C ALA A 161 -4.56 -7.43 13.24
N GLN A 162 -5.76 -7.82 12.77
CA GLN A 162 -6.42 -9.06 13.22
C GLN A 162 -5.69 -10.34 12.75
N GLN A 163 -4.95 -10.29 11.65
CA GLN A 163 -4.17 -11.41 11.11
C GLN A 163 -2.71 -11.38 11.56
N ALA A 164 -2.24 -10.26 12.12
CA ALA A 164 -0.82 -10.03 12.38
C ALA A 164 -0.35 -10.67 13.68
N GLN A 165 0.79 -11.37 13.63
CA GLN A 165 1.52 -11.82 14.81
C GLN A 165 2.45 -10.73 15.35
N LYS A 166 2.89 -9.81 14.50
CA LYS A 166 3.81 -8.71 14.85
C LYS A 166 3.28 -7.37 14.36
N ILE A 167 3.73 -6.30 15.00
CA ILE A 167 3.49 -4.93 14.58
C ILE A 167 4.81 -4.16 14.53
N LEU A 168 5.09 -3.53 13.38
CA LEU A 168 6.10 -2.47 13.31
C LEU A 168 5.55 -1.22 13.97
N LEU A 169 5.96 -1.00 15.21
CA LEU A 169 5.37 -0.01 16.12
C LEU A 169 6.31 1.17 16.32
N LEU A 170 5.89 2.36 15.90
CA LEU A 170 6.61 3.60 16.18
C LEU A 170 6.11 4.19 17.51
N ALA A 171 7.03 4.33 18.49
CA ALA A 171 6.71 4.90 19.81
C ALA A 171 7.76 5.91 20.24
N ARG A 172 7.39 6.85 21.10
CA ARG A 172 8.33 7.78 21.74
C ARG A 172 9.05 7.15 22.90
N THR A 173 10.35 7.09 22.80
CA THR A 173 11.26 6.70 23.89
C THR A 173 11.86 7.89 24.61
N THR A 174 11.78 9.08 24.02
CA THR A 174 12.19 10.36 24.61
C THR A 174 11.09 11.39 24.35
N PRO A 175 10.67 12.19 25.35
CA PRO A 175 9.71 13.27 25.15
C PRO A 175 10.15 14.25 24.07
N ARG A 176 9.18 14.82 23.36
CA ARG A 176 9.47 15.90 22.41
C ARG A 176 9.94 17.15 23.16
N GLU A 177 11.11 17.66 22.78
CA GLU A 177 11.68 18.88 23.35
C GLU A 177 11.57 20.04 22.36
N GLU A 178 11.26 21.22 22.88
CA GLU A 178 11.25 22.46 22.08
C GLU A 178 12.68 22.79 21.60
N GLY A 179 12.82 23.19 20.32
CA GLY A 179 14.11 23.50 19.71
C GLY A 179 14.91 22.31 19.19
N LYS A 180 14.49 21.07 19.42
CA LYS A 180 15.06 19.87 18.80
C LYS A 180 14.26 19.47 17.54
N ARG A 181 14.88 18.60 16.72
CA ARG A 181 14.17 18.05 15.54
C ARG A 181 12.92 17.29 16.00
N PRO A 182 11.74 17.57 15.45
CA PRO A 182 10.46 17.08 15.98
C PRO A 182 10.30 15.56 15.89
N PHE A 183 11.08 14.89 15.04
CA PHE A 183 11.07 13.45 14.83
C PHE A 183 12.12 12.68 15.65
N ASP A 184 13.04 13.36 16.32
CA ASP A 184 14.00 12.72 17.22
C ASP A 184 13.28 12.16 18.46
N GLY A 185 13.83 11.08 19.04
CA GLY A 185 13.27 10.44 20.24
C GLY A 185 12.14 9.46 19.96
N MET A 186 11.88 9.10 18.70
CA MET A 186 10.99 8.02 18.32
C MET A 186 11.81 6.76 18.01
N THR A 187 11.36 5.62 18.49
CA THR A 187 11.98 4.31 18.26
C THR A 187 11.01 3.40 17.52
N LEU A 188 11.52 2.61 16.61
CA LEU A 188 10.76 1.60 15.87
C LEU A 188 10.98 0.23 16.50
N PHE A 189 9.90 -0.47 16.82
CA PHE A 189 9.90 -1.80 17.41
C PHE A 189 9.20 -2.79 16.50
N LEU A 190 9.68 -4.04 16.45
CA LEU A 190 8.95 -5.18 15.91
C LEU A 190 8.29 -5.94 17.07
N ALA A 191 7.19 -5.39 17.59
CA ALA A 191 6.53 -5.87 18.80
C ALA A 191 5.55 -7.02 18.53
N ASP A 192 5.31 -7.85 19.53
CA ASP A 192 4.29 -8.90 19.49
C ASP A 192 2.87 -8.31 19.57
N MET A 193 1.93 -8.93 18.84
CA MET A 193 0.49 -8.65 18.97
C MET A 193 -0.10 -9.52 20.09
N ASP A 194 0.43 -9.36 21.30
CA ASP A 194 0.01 -10.14 22.47
C ASP A 194 -1.40 -9.72 22.94
N PRO A 195 -2.41 -10.61 22.88
CA PRO A 195 -3.78 -10.28 23.26
C PRO A 195 -3.98 -9.91 24.73
N ASN A 196 -3.00 -10.19 25.62
CA ASN A 196 -3.04 -9.72 27.00
C ASN A 196 -2.75 -8.22 27.13
N HIS A 197 -2.13 -7.61 26.13
CA HIS A 197 -1.66 -6.23 26.13
C HIS A 197 -2.21 -5.40 24.97
N VAL A 198 -2.76 -6.06 23.93
CA VAL A 198 -3.20 -5.44 22.68
C VAL A 198 -4.65 -5.77 22.40
N ASP A 199 -5.51 -4.76 22.42
CA ASP A 199 -6.90 -4.87 21.97
C ASP A 199 -7.02 -4.31 20.54
N ILE A 200 -7.74 -5.03 19.67
CA ILE A 200 -7.94 -4.66 18.26
C ILE A 200 -9.42 -4.42 18.02
N LYS A 201 -9.73 -3.28 17.40
CA LYS A 201 -11.10 -2.95 16.98
C LYS A 201 -11.12 -2.56 15.51
N GLU A 202 -11.95 -3.24 14.73
CA GLU A 202 -12.11 -2.91 13.31
C GLU A 202 -12.75 -1.53 13.11
N ILE A 203 -12.26 -0.82 12.09
CA ILE A 203 -12.81 0.44 11.61
C ILE A 203 -13.70 0.14 10.41
N ASP A 204 -15.01 0.42 10.52
CA ASP A 204 -15.92 0.41 9.39
C ASP A 204 -15.52 1.49 8.38
N LYS A 205 -15.39 1.12 7.11
CA LYS A 205 -14.80 2.00 6.09
C LYS A 205 -15.46 1.84 4.72
N LEU A 206 -15.24 2.81 3.87
CA LEU A 206 -15.85 2.94 2.56
C LEU A 206 -15.55 1.76 1.61
N GLY A 207 -14.35 1.23 1.61
CA GLY A 207 -13.93 0.19 0.66
C GLY A 207 -12.71 -0.59 1.12
N ARG A 208 -12.28 -1.57 0.31
CA ARG A 208 -11.21 -2.52 0.66
C ARG A 208 -11.59 -3.34 1.90
N ASN A 209 -12.84 -3.80 1.96
CA ASN A 209 -13.39 -4.39 3.16
C ASN A 209 -12.93 -5.84 3.39
N ALA A 210 -12.48 -6.54 2.36
CA ALA A 210 -11.84 -7.85 2.54
C ALA A 210 -10.53 -7.78 3.36
N VAL A 211 -9.91 -6.60 3.48
CA VAL A 211 -8.72 -6.40 4.32
C VAL A 211 -9.04 -5.37 5.39
N ASN A 212 -9.16 -5.80 6.64
CA ASN A 212 -9.51 -4.94 7.77
C ASN A 212 -8.51 -3.79 7.99
N SER A 213 -9.01 -2.68 8.53
CA SER A 213 -8.22 -1.58 9.10
C SER A 213 -8.68 -1.37 10.52
N ASN A 214 -7.76 -1.15 11.45
CA ASN A 214 -8.07 -1.29 12.85
C ASN A 214 -7.56 -0.12 13.68
N GLU A 215 -8.25 0.11 14.79
CA GLU A 215 -7.69 0.73 15.98
C GLU A 215 -6.96 -0.35 16.79
N VAL A 216 -5.77 -0.04 17.27
CA VAL A 216 -4.94 -0.94 18.09
C VAL A 216 -4.63 -0.23 19.40
N PHE A 217 -5.19 -0.74 20.49
CA PHE A 217 -5.00 -0.22 21.85
C PHE A 217 -3.92 -1.03 22.54
N ILE A 218 -2.90 -0.35 23.06
CA ILE A 218 -1.70 -0.97 23.64
C ILE A 218 -1.63 -0.56 25.12
N ARG A 219 -1.58 -1.56 26.02
CA ARG A 219 -1.52 -1.36 27.46
C ARG A 219 -0.42 -2.19 28.08
N ASP A 220 0.59 -1.51 28.61
CA ASP A 220 1.74 -2.13 29.29
C ASP A 220 2.40 -3.26 28.50
N LEU A 221 2.48 -3.13 27.16
CA LEU A 221 3.08 -4.12 26.28
C LEU A 221 4.59 -4.20 26.52
N PRO A 222 5.11 -5.34 27.01
CA PRO A 222 6.55 -5.51 27.16
C PRO A 222 7.19 -5.83 25.81
N VAL A 223 8.17 -5.03 25.40
CA VAL A 223 8.94 -5.23 24.17
C VAL A 223 10.42 -5.36 24.52
N SER A 224 11.08 -6.40 24.04
CA SER A 224 12.50 -6.63 24.26
C SER A 224 13.35 -5.55 23.57
N SER A 225 14.47 -5.17 24.17
CA SER A 225 15.45 -4.33 23.49
C SER A 225 16.03 -4.97 22.23
N ASN A 226 15.95 -6.29 22.09
CA ASN A 226 16.34 -7.02 20.88
C ASN A 226 15.32 -6.87 19.73
N ASP A 227 14.11 -6.40 20.02
CA ASP A 227 13.06 -6.15 19.01
C ASP A 227 13.05 -4.69 18.51
N ILE A 228 14.08 -3.90 18.83
CA ILE A 228 14.29 -2.56 18.27
C ILE A 228 14.80 -2.70 16.83
N VAL A 229 14.13 -2.01 15.91
CA VAL A 229 14.56 -1.92 14.51
C VAL A 229 15.46 -0.70 14.37
N GLY A 230 16.75 -0.94 14.18
CA GLY A 230 17.79 0.11 14.09
C GLY A 230 18.13 0.71 15.45
N GLU A 231 18.23 2.04 15.53
CA GLU A 231 18.72 2.77 16.69
C GLU A 231 17.61 3.40 17.52
N VAL A 232 17.75 3.40 18.85
CA VAL A 232 16.87 4.11 19.79
C VAL A 232 16.84 5.60 19.44
N GLY A 233 15.63 6.16 19.37
CA GLY A 233 15.41 7.57 19.06
C GLY A 233 15.49 7.93 17.57
N ARG A 234 15.77 6.99 16.68
CA ARG A 234 15.91 7.19 15.23
C ARG A 234 14.81 6.51 14.40
N GLY A 235 13.83 5.88 15.03
CA GLY A 235 12.82 5.04 14.40
C GLY A 235 12.00 5.71 13.30
N PHE A 236 11.76 7.04 13.39
CA PHE A 236 11.08 7.76 12.31
C PHE A 236 11.90 7.78 11.01
N TYR A 237 13.21 7.93 11.13
CA TYR A 237 14.08 7.92 9.94
C TYR A 237 14.17 6.54 9.32
N HIS A 238 14.19 5.49 10.13
CA HIS A 238 14.21 4.11 9.65
C HIS A 238 12.91 3.73 8.93
N ILE A 239 11.76 4.24 9.39
CA ILE A 239 10.48 3.96 8.74
C ILE A 239 10.34 4.70 7.40
N LEU A 240 10.99 5.86 7.23
CA LEU A 240 11.00 6.61 5.97
C LEU A 240 11.59 5.80 4.82
N ASP A 241 12.57 4.93 5.09
CA ASP A 241 13.18 4.06 4.07
C ASP A 241 12.17 3.04 3.51
N GLY A 242 11.12 2.70 4.27
CA GLY A 242 9.99 1.90 3.81
C GLY A 242 8.91 2.71 3.07
N ILE A 243 8.80 4.01 3.31
CA ILE A 243 7.71 4.85 2.76
C ILE A 243 7.88 5.17 1.27
N ASN A 244 9.12 5.28 0.76
CA ASN A 244 9.33 5.50 -0.67
C ASN A 244 8.92 4.28 -1.51
N PRO A 245 9.33 3.03 -1.19
CA PRO A 245 8.79 1.85 -1.83
C PRO A 245 7.26 1.77 -1.78
N GLU A 246 6.66 2.05 -0.63
CA GLU A 246 5.20 2.05 -0.47
C GLU A 246 4.50 3.01 -1.42
N ARG A 247 5.00 4.25 -1.58
CA ARG A 247 4.43 5.22 -2.53
C ARG A 247 4.51 4.73 -3.98
N ILE A 248 5.59 4.04 -4.34
CA ILE A 248 5.80 3.50 -5.68
C ILE A 248 4.80 2.38 -5.96
N VAL A 249 4.66 1.41 -5.05
CA VAL A 249 3.74 0.29 -5.26
C VAL A 249 2.28 0.74 -5.23
N ILE A 250 1.91 1.71 -4.37
CA ILE A 250 0.58 2.35 -4.39
C ILE A 250 0.30 3.05 -5.74
N ALA A 251 1.30 3.68 -6.34
CA ALA A 251 1.14 4.28 -7.67
C ALA A 251 0.89 3.21 -8.74
N ALA A 252 1.59 2.08 -8.68
CA ALA A 252 1.37 0.93 -9.56
C ALA A 252 -0.05 0.34 -9.38
N GLU A 253 -0.50 0.15 -8.13
CA GLU A 253 -1.86 -0.32 -7.81
C GLU A 253 -2.94 0.63 -8.32
N ALA A 254 -2.74 1.94 -8.19
CA ALA A 254 -3.67 2.95 -8.69
C ALA A 254 -3.82 2.91 -10.22
N VAL A 255 -2.74 2.64 -10.95
CA VAL A 255 -2.79 2.36 -12.39
C VAL A 255 -3.56 1.07 -12.65
N GLY A 256 -3.30 0.02 -11.88
CA GLY A 256 -3.96 -1.27 -12.01
C GLY A 256 -5.48 -1.18 -11.91
N ILE A 257 -5.99 -0.60 -10.83
CA ILE A 257 -7.45 -0.42 -10.63
C ILE A 257 -8.07 0.50 -11.68
N GLY A 258 -7.34 1.53 -12.11
CA GLY A 258 -7.77 2.40 -13.20
C GLY A 258 -7.92 1.65 -14.52
N ARG A 259 -6.96 0.80 -14.89
CA ARG A 259 -7.02 -0.05 -16.09
C ARG A 259 -8.20 -1.03 -16.03
N ARG A 260 -8.42 -1.69 -14.89
CA ARG A 260 -9.60 -2.57 -14.70
C ARG A 260 -10.91 -1.81 -14.90
N SER A 261 -11.01 -0.61 -14.33
CA SER A 261 -12.20 0.22 -14.45
C SER A 261 -12.49 0.61 -15.91
N ILE A 262 -11.46 1.05 -16.66
CA ILE A 262 -11.61 1.41 -18.09
C ILE A 262 -11.94 0.19 -18.95
N GLU A 263 -11.33 -0.96 -18.69
CA GLU A 263 -11.64 -2.21 -19.39
C GLU A 263 -13.13 -2.57 -19.26
N CYS A 264 -13.65 -2.56 -18.03
CA CYS A 264 -15.07 -2.84 -17.76
C CYS A 264 -15.98 -1.81 -18.44
N ALA A 265 -15.64 -0.52 -18.36
CA ALA A 265 -16.41 0.54 -18.98
C ALA A 265 -16.41 0.45 -20.52
N ALA A 266 -15.26 0.14 -21.13
CA ALA A 266 -15.15 -0.02 -22.58
C ALA A 266 -15.96 -1.23 -23.07
N ARG A 267 -15.93 -2.37 -22.35
CA ARG A 267 -16.75 -3.53 -22.66
C ARG A 267 -18.23 -3.17 -22.58
N TYR A 268 -18.69 -2.59 -21.48
CA TYR A 268 -20.05 -2.15 -21.30
C TYR A 268 -20.51 -1.14 -22.38
N ALA A 269 -19.66 -0.17 -22.73
CA ALA A 269 -19.95 0.83 -23.73
C ALA A 269 -20.11 0.25 -25.16
N ASN A 270 -19.48 -0.88 -25.45
CA ASN A 270 -19.64 -1.62 -26.71
C ASN A 270 -20.92 -2.49 -26.72
N GLU A 271 -21.33 -3.03 -25.59
CA GLU A 271 -22.47 -3.94 -25.46
C GLU A 271 -23.79 -3.23 -25.22
N ARG A 272 -23.80 -2.13 -24.47
CA ARG A 272 -25.00 -1.40 -24.11
C ARG A 272 -25.57 -0.63 -25.28
N ILE A 273 -26.78 -1.03 -25.71
CA ILE A 273 -27.50 -0.38 -26.81
C ILE A 273 -28.48 0.67 -26.27
N VAL A 274 -28.39 1.89 -26.76
CA VAL A 274 -29.33 2.99 -26.52
C VAL A 274 -29.49 3.76 -27.84
N PHE A 275 -30.74 4.08 -28.21
CA PHE A 275 -31.06 4.67 -29.50
C PHE A 275 -30.51 3.85 -30.69
N ASP A 276 -30.70 2.53 -30.63
CA ASP A 276 -30.34 1.51 -31.66
C ASP A 276 -28.83 1.44 -31.99
N ARG A 277 -27.96 1.88 -31.09
CA ARG A 277 -26.51 1.79 -31.26
C ARG A 277 -25.79 1.62 -29.93
N PRO A 278 -24.57 1.05 -29.92
CA PRO A 278 -23.71 1.03 -28.73
C PRO A 278 -23.47 2.44 -28.20
N ILE A 279 -23.53 2.61 -26.88
CA ILE A 279 -23.30 3.93 -26.25
C ILE A 279 -21.88 4.43 -26.48
N GLY A 280 -20.90 3.55 -26.71
CA GLY A 280 -19.52 3.88 -27.04
C GLY A 280 -19.34 4.64 -28.36
N LYS A 281 -20.37 4.68 -29.24
CA LYS A 281 -20.37 5.54 -30.42
C LYS A 281 -20.55 7.04 -30.11
N ASN A 282 -20.98 7.36 -28.89
CA ASN A 282 -21.13 8.77 -28.49
C ASN A 282 -19.78 9.33 -27.99
N GLN A 283 -19.34 10.43 -28.55
CA GLN A 283 -18.07 11.08 -28.15
C GLN A 283 -18.06 11.44 -26.65
N ALA A 284 -19.23 11.82 -26.10
CA ALA A 284 -19.36 12.10 -24.66
C ALA A 284 -19.10 10.87 -23.76
N VAL A 285 -19.12 9.65 -24.30
CA VAL A 285 -18.74 8.39 -23.63
C VAL A 285 -17.31 8.00 -24.00
N ALA A 286 -17.01 7.99 -25.31
CA ALA A 286 -15.72 7.51 -25.82
C ALA A 286 -14.54 8.40 -25.39
N HIS A 287 -14.68 9.74 -25.48
CA HIS A 287 -13.57 10.65 -25.20
C HIS A 287 -13.11 10.62 -23.72
N PRO A 288 -14.01 10.63 -22.69
CA PRO A 288 -13.57 10.47 -21.31
C PRO A 288 -12.84 9.16 -21.03
N LEU A 289 -13.23 8.05 -21.66
CA LEU A 289 -12.54 6.78 -21.51
C LEU A 289 -11.15 6.78 -22.17
N ALA A 290 -11.05 7.33 -23.39
CA ALA A 290 -9.78 7.48 -24.11
C ALA A 290 -8.80 8.42 -23.38
N ASP A 291 -9.30 9.54 -22.83
CA ASP A 291 -8.51 10.46 -22.02
C ASP A 291 -7.99 9.78 -20.74
N SER A 292 -8.86 9.05 -20.01
CA SER A 292 -8.42 8.29 -18.84
C SER A 292 -7.38 7.22 -19.17
N HIS A 293 -7.53 6.52 -20.30
CA HIS A 293 -6.53 5.56 -20.75
C HIS A 293 -5.16 6.25 -20.98
N SER A 294 -5.16 7.39 -21.64
CA SER A 294 -3.93 8.17 -21.91
C SER A 294 -3.27 8.66 -20.60
N GLU A 295 -4.07 9.13 -19.63
CA GLU A 295 -3.58 9.53 -18.31
C GLU A 295 -2.97 8.36 -17.53
N LEU A 296 -3.59 7.17 -17.61
CA LEU A 296 -3.08 5.95 -16.99
C LEU A 296 -1.75 5.50 -17.59
N GLU A 297 -1.60 5.58 -18.93
CA GLU A 297 -0.32 5.25 -19.58
C GLU A 297 0.80 6.22 -19.15
N ALA A 298 0.52 7.51 -19.06
CA ALA A 298 1.48 8.49 -18.56
C ALA A 298 1.86 8.22 -17.08
N ALA A 299 0.88 7.87 -16.26
CA ALA A 299 1.11 7.53 -14.85
C ALA A 299 1.88 6.20 -14.70
N ASP A 300 1.63 5.23 -15.58
CA ASP A 300 2.34 3.95 -15.60
C ASP A 300 3.84 4.15 -15.88
N LEU A 301 4.19 4.95 -16.87
CA LEU A 301 5.60 5.30 -17.15
C LEU A 301 6.26 6.03 -15.99
N LEU A 302 5.52 6.87 -15.27
CA LEU A 302 6.07 7.66 -14.19
C LEU A 302 6.38 6.82 -12.94
N TRP A 303 5.50 5.88 -12.55
CA TRP A 303 5.82 4.99 -11.42
C TRP A 303 6.95 4.02 -11.76
N GLN A 304 7.03 3.51 -13.01
CA GLN A 304 8.13 2.66 -13.44
C GLN A 304 9.47 3.41 -13.38
N ARG A 305 9.49 4.69 -13.78
CA ARG A 305 10.67 5.54 -13.62
C ARG A 305 11.05 5.71 -12.15
N ALA A 306 10.06 5.93 -11.27
CA ALA A 306 10.30 6.07 -9.84
C ALA A 306 10.87 4.79 -9.22
N ALA A 307 10.33 3.63 -9.61
CA ALA A 307 10.80 2.32 -9.17
C ALA A 307 12.23 2.05 -9.64
N TRP A 308 12.50 2.27 -10.93
CA TRP A 308 13.86 2.15 -11.46
C TRP A 308 14.85 3.06 -10.74
N ALA A 309 14.47 4.31 -10.47
CA ALA A 309 15.33 5.24 -9.76
C ALA A 309 15.62 4.78 -8.33
N TYR A 310 14.61 4.20 -7.65
CA TYR A 310 14.79 3.63 -6.31
C TYR A 310 15.75 2.43 -6.34
N ASP A 311 15.51 1.45 -7.22
CA ASP A 311 16.31 0.23 -7.34
C ASP A 311 17.76 0.52 -7.75
N ASN A 312 18.02 1.67 -8.40
CA ASN A 312 19.35 2.09 -8.84
C ASN A 312 19.95 3.22 -8.00
N GLY A 313 19.40 3.54 -6.82
CA GLY A 313 19.96 4.51 -5.89
C GLY A 313 20.08 5.94 -6.44
N GLN A 314 19.15 6.36 -7.33
CA GLN A 314 19.20 7.68 -7.94
C GLN A 314 18.83 8.79 -6.93
N PRO A 315 19.46 9.98 -7.00
CA PRO A 315 19.27 11.03 -6.00
C PRO A 315 17.86 11.69 -6.04
N ASP A 316 17.13 11.58 -7.15
CA ASP A 316 15.82 12.21 -7.36
C ASP A 316 14.62 11.31 -6.98
N VAL A 317 14.88 10.17 -6.32
CA VAL A 317 13.85 9.21 -5.91
C VAL A 317 12.69 9.89 -5.16
N GLY A 318 12.98 10.76 -4.20
CA GLY A 318 11.96 11.46 -3.42
C GLY A 318 11.00 12.29 -4.29
N ALA A 319 11.52 12.99 -5.30
CA ALA A 319 10.73 13.76 -6.25
C ALA A 319 9.87 12.84 -7.12
N LEU A 320 10.49 11.83 -7.72
CA LEU A 320 9.82 10.89 -8.61
C LEU A 320 8.70 10.12 -7.92
N THR A 321 8.92 9.61 -6.70
CA THR A 321 7.91 8.85 -5.94
C THR A 321 6.69 9.69 -5.57
N ASN A 322 6.90 10.96 -5.17
CA ASN A 322 5.78 11.86 -4.86
C ASN A 322 4.97 12.22 -6.12
N MET A 323 5.65 12.52 -7.24
CA MET A 323 4.98 12.79 -8.50
C MET A 323 4.23 11.57 -9.04
N ALA A 324 4.83 10.37 -8.97
CA ALA A 324 4.22 9.13 -9.42
C ALA A 324 2.96 8.80 -8.59
N LYS A 325 3.05 8.84 -7.26
CA LYS A 325 1.92 8.63 -6.35
C LYS A 325 0.78 9.60 -6.63
N PHE A 326 1.08 10.88 -6.74
CA PHE A 326 0.07 11.90 -7.01
C PHE A 326 -0.63 11.66 -8.36
N ARG A 327 0.12 11.52 -9.45
CA ARG A 327 -0.43 11.35 -10.79
C ARG A 327 -1.20 10.05 -10.96
N ALA A 328 -0.68 8.94 -10.46
CA ALA A 328 -1.33 7.65 -10.55
C ALA A 328 -2.64 7.62 -9.75
N ALA A 329 -2.65 8.17 -8.52
CA ALA A 329 -3.86 8.26 -7.71
C ALA A 329 -4.97 9.11 -8.37
N GLU A 330 -4.62 10.23 -9.03
CA GLU A 330 -5.56 11.05 -9.79
C GLU A 330 -6.10 10.31 -11.02
N ALA A 331 -5.21 9.71 -11.81
CA ALA A 331 -5.59 8.99 -13.02
C ALA A 331 -6.46 7.77 -12.70
N GLY A 332 -6.08 6.96 -11.70
CA GLY A 332 -6.82 5.78 -11.28
C GLY A 332 -8.22 6.11 -10.75
N PHE A 333 -8.33 7.11 -9.88
CA PHE A 333 -9.64 7.53 -9.36
C PHE A 333 -10.53 8.13 -10.46
N ARG A 334 -9.98 8.98 -11.32
CA ARG A 334 -10.73 9.56 -12.44
C ARG A 334 -11.22 8.49 -13.42
N ALA A 335 -10.40 7.47 -13.69
CA ALA A 335 -10.77 6.33 -14.51
C ALA A 335 -11.95 5.55 -13.90
N ALA A 336 -11.90 5.27 -12.61
CA ALA A 336 -12.98 4.58 -11.89
C ALA A 336 -14.29 5.42 -11.86
N ASP A 337 -14.18 6.73 -11.67
CA ASP A 337 -15.33 7.65 -11.68
C ASP A 337 -16.02 7.72 -13.05
N ARG A 338 -15.22 7.84 -14.11
CA ARG A 338 -15.73 7.82 -15.50
C ARG A 338 -16.31 6.46 -15.89
N ALA A 339 -15.74 5.38 -15.36
CA ALA A 339 -16.27 4.03 -15.56
C ALA A 339 -17.64 3.88 -14.91
N LEU A 340 -17.81 4.34 -13.68
CA LEU A 340 -19.11 4.36 -12.99
C LEU A 340 -20.12 5.19 -13.76
N GLN A 341 -19.77 6.38 -14.19
CA GLN A 341 -20.63 7.26 -15.00
C GLN A 341 -21.04 6.59 -16.32
N THR A 342 -20.12 5.85 -16.97
CA THR A 342 -20.39 5.14 -18.24
C THR A 342 -21.43 4.04 -18.07
N HIS A 343 -21.46 3.36 -16.92
CA HIS A 343 -22.48 2.33 -16.62
C HIS A 343 -23.84 2.93 -16.23
N GLY A 344 -23.90 4.24 -15.93
CA GLY A 344 -25.14 4.89 -15.50
C GLY A 344 -25.70 4.25 -14.23
N GLY A 345 -27.00 3.99 -14.17
CA GLY A 345 -27.64 3.36 -13.01
C GLY A 345 -27.06 1.98 -12.63
N PHE A 346 -26.60 1.20 -13.60
CA PHE A 346 -25.96 -0.08 -13.34
C PHE A 346 -24.55 0.06 -12.71
N GLY A 347 -23.87 1.19 -12.90
CA GLY A 347 -22.62 1.49 -12.20
C GLY A 347 -22.81 1.64 -10.69
N TYR A 348 -24.02 1.94 -10.23
CA TYR A 348 -24.39 2.06 -8.82
C TYR A 348 -24.87 0.75 -8.19
N ALA A 349 -25.05 -0.30 -9.00
CA ALA A 349 -25.48 -1.63 -8.57
C ALA A 349 -24.25 -2.50 -8.23
N LYS A 350 -24.28 -3.13 -7.04
CA LYS A 350 -23.16 -3.95 -6.53
C LYS A 350 -22.79 -5.13 -7.42
N GLU A 351 -23.74 -5.68 -8.19
CA GLU A 351 -23.51 -6.80 -9.10
C GLU A 351 -22.55 -6.50 -10.25
N TYR A 352 -22.36 -5.21 -10.61
CA TYR A 352 -21.42 -4.79 -11.67
C TYR A 352 -20.00 -4.52 -11.16
N ASN A 353 -19.77 -4.53 -9.84
CA ASN A 353 -18.47 -4.27 -9.19
C ASN A 353 -17.84 -2.91 -9.47
N ILE A 354 -18.38 -2.08 -10.35
CA ILE A 354 -17.82 -0.77 -10.71
C ILE A 354 -17.88 0.19 -9.52
N GLU A 355 -18.96 0.15 -8.73
CA GLU A 355 -19.09 0.95 -7.50
C GLU A 355 -17.99 0.58 -6.49
N ARG A 356 -17.59 -0.71 -6.42
CA ARG A 356 -16.53 -1.19 -5.56
C ARG A 356 -15.17 -0.63 -6.02
N TYR A 357 -14.87 -0.67 -7.32
CA TYR A 357 -13.63 -0.09 -7.86
C TYR A 357 -13.56 1.42 -7.60
N TRP A 358 -14.67 2.12 -7.71
CA TRP A 358 -14.74 3.55 -7.38
C TRP A 358 -14.45 3.83 -5.90
N ARG A 359 -15.06 3.07 -4.98
CA ARG A 359 -14.84 3.18 -3.53
C ARG A 359 -13.38 2.92 -3.18
N GLU A 360 -12.80 1.88 -3.75
CA GLU A 360 -11.43 1.46 -3.50
C GLU A 360 -10.41 2.45 -4.08
N ALA A 361 -10.62 2.93 -5.31
CA ALA A 361 -9.75 3.91 -5.96
C ALA A 361 -9.66 5.24 -5.18
N ARG A 362 -10.71 5.58 -4.40
CA ARG A 362 -10.72 6.79 -3.58
C ARG A 362 -9.61 6.80 -2.53
N LEU A 363 -9.25 5.63 -2.00
CA LEU A 363 -8.19 5.48 -1.00
C LEU A 363 -6.83 5.98 -1.52
N MET A 364 -6.54 5.77 -2.80
CA MET A 364 -5.24 6.13 -3.40
C MET A 364 -4.92 7.62 -3.27
N ARG A 365 -5.93 8.48 -3.14
CA ARG A 365 -5.76 9.92 -2.93
C ARG A 365 -5.48 10.30 -1.47
N LEU A 366 -5.67 9.37 -0.52
CA LEU A 366 -5.53 9.59 0.92
C LEU A 366 -4.25 8.95 1.49
N ALA A 367 -3.98 7.70 1.12
CA ALA A 367 -2.90 6.89 1.67
C ALA A 367 -1.78 6.64 0.64
N PRO A 368 -0.53 6.31 1.08
CA PRO A 368 0.00 6.38 2.44
C PRO A 368 0.27 7.81 2.92
N ILE A 369 0.29 8.76 1.99
CA ILE A 369 0.33 10.21 2.23
C ILE A 369 -0.77 10.90 1.41
N SER A 370 -1.25 12.04 1.89
CA SER A 370 -2.23 12.82 1.14
C SER A 370 -1.62 13.43 -0.13
N GLN A 371 -2.48 13.77 -1.08
CA GLN A 371 -2.05 14.44 -2.32
C GLN A 371 -1.41 15.79 -2.04
N GLU A 372 -1.92 16.51 -1.04
CA GLU A 372 -1.42 17.81 -0.60
C GLU A 372 0.03 17.69 -0.12
N MET A 373 0.35 16.62 0.64
CA MET A 373 1.73 16.36 1.10
C MET A 373 2.66 16.02 -0.07
N ALA A 374 2.20 15.24 -1.04
CA ALA A 374 2.98 14.95 -2.23
C ALA A 374 3.28 16.22 -3.05
N LEU A 375 2.27 17.10 -3.20
CA LEU A 375 2.43 18.38 -3.89
C LEU A 375 3.31 19.37 -3.10
N ASN A 376 3.20 19.40 -1.77
CA ASN A 376 4.10 20.20 -0.93
C ASN A 376 5.56 19.79 -1.13
N TYR A 377 5.83 18.48 -1.18
CA TYR A 377 7.18 18.00 -1.45
C TYR A 377 7.71 18.49 -2.80
N VAL A 378 6.89 18.40 -3.86
CA VAL A 378 7.27 18.87 -5.20
C VAL A 378 7.49 20.38 -5.21
N ALA A 379 6.59 21.15 -4.58
CA ALA A 379 6.71 22.60 -4.49
C ALA A 379 8.00 23.03 -3.78
N GLU A 380 8.31 22.42 -2.64
CA GLU A 380 9.44 22.79 -1.80
C GLU A 380 10.78 22.28 -2.36
N HIS A 381 10.84 20.98 -2.71
CA HIS A 381 12.14 20.34 -3.02
C HIS A 381 12.46 20.28 -4.52
N VAL A 382 11.46 20.43 -5.41
CA VAL A 382 11.69 20.43 -6.86
C VAL A 382 11.64 21.84 -7.44
N LEU A 383 10.64 22.64 -7.02
CA LEU A 383 10.45 23.99 -7.53
C LEU A 383 11.14 25.07 -6.68
N GLY A 384 11.66 24.73 -5.49
CA GLY A 384 12.32 25.66 -4.58
C GLY A 384 11.39 26.71 -3.97
N LEU A 385 10.08 26.41 -3.89
CA LEU A 385 9.12 27.31 -3.29
C LEU A 385 9.24 27.31 -1.76
N PRO A 386 8.87 28.41 -1.06
CA PRO A 386 8.89 28.45 0.38
C PRO A 386 8.03 27.37 1.02
N LYS A 387 8.49 26.82 2.13
CA LYS A 387 7.75 25.86 2.94
C LYS A 387 6.45 26.48 3.47
N SER A 388 5.35 25.73 3.40
CA SER A 388 4.03 26.23 3.75
C SER A 388 3.69 26.14 5.24
N TYR A 389 4.45 25.39 6.04
CA TYR A 389 4.24 25.21 7.50
C TYR A 389 5.54 24.89 8.24
#